data_966a99e9b479d6a68b38ee2dbe46423b
#
_entry.id   966a99e9b479d6a68b38ee2dbe46423b
#
_cell.length_a   1.000
_cell.length_b   1.000
_cell.length_c   1.000
_cell.angle_alpha   90.00
_cell.angle_beta   90.00
_cell.angle_gamma   90.00
#
_symmetry.space_group_name_H-M   'P 1'
#
loop_
_entity.id
_entity.type
_entity.pdbx_description
1 polymer ?
#
loop_
_entity_poly.entity_id
_entity_poly.type
_entity_poly.pdbx_seq_one_letter_code
_entity_poly.pdbx_strand_id
1 'polypeptide(L)'
;MKSAFHTFAPGALALLLVLPASVSAKEAAQQQKLANVVILATGGTIAGAGASAANSATYQAAKLGIDKLIAGVPELQDLANVRGEQVMQIASESIGNDDLLKLGKRVAELADSKDVDGIVITHGTDTLEETAYFLNLVEKTDKPIIVVGSMRPGTAMSADGMLNLYNAVAVASSKDARGKGVLVTMNDEIQSGRDVSKAVNIKTEAFKSQWGPLGMVVEGKSYFFRLPAKRHTLNSEFDIKTISSLPAVDIAYGYGNVTDTAYKALAQGGAKAIIHAGTGNGSVSSRVVPALQELRKDGVQIIRSSHVNQGGFVLRNAEQPDDKNDWVVAHDLNPQKARILAMVAMTKTQDSKELQRIFWEY
;
A
#
# COMPACT_ATOMS: atom_id res chain seq x y z
N MET A 1 13.48 -90.74 -38.85
CA MET A 1 14.74 -91.18 -39.52
C MET A 1 15.73 -90.06 -39.54
N LYS A 2 16.94 -90.27 -39.06
CA LYS A 2 18.20 -89.53 -39.10
C LYS A 2 18.21 -88.19 -38.38
N SER A 3 18.73 -88.23 -37.17
CA SER A 3 19.35 -87.25 -36.30
C SER A 3 20.54 -86.55 -36.99
N ALA A 4 20.69 -85.26 -36.73
CA ALA A 4 21.96 -84.55 -36.93
C ALA A 4 22.20 -83.67 -35.71
N PHE A 5 23.16 -84.08 -34.91
CA PHE A 5 23.73 -83.32 -33.79
C PHE A 5 24.64 -82.23 -34.38
N HIS A 6 24.39 -80.97 -33.92
CA HIS A 6 25.36 -79.89 -34.10
C HIS A 6 25.91 -79.47 -32.76
N THR A 7 27.21 -79.66 -32.64
CA THR A 7 28.04 -79.25 -31.49
C THR A 7 28.17 -77.74 -31.44
N PHE A 8 27.82 -77.16 -30.31
CA PHE A 8 28.10 -75.74 -30.00
C PHE A 8 29.43 -75.66 -29.24
N ALA A 9 30.31 -74.80 -29.73
CA ALA A 9 31.52 -74.39 -29.03
C ALA A 9 31.23 -73.29 -28.01
N PRO A 10 31.93 -73.25 -26.89
CA PRO A 10 31.69 -72.19 -25.87
C PRO A 10 32.37 -70.90 -26.27
N GLY A 11 31.61 -69.89 -26.61
CA GLY A 11 32.06 -68.55 -26.78
C GLY A 11 32.30 -67.87 -25.42
N ALA A 12 33.51 -67.38 -25.21
CA ALA A 12 33.87 -66.61 -24.01
C ALA A 12 33.10 -65.27 -23.96
N LEU A 13 32.23 -65.13 -22.97
CA LEU A 13 31.51 -63.90 -22.70
C LEU A 13 32.43 -62.95 -21.91
N ALA A 14 33.00 -61.98 -22.58
CA ALA A 14 33.74 -60.87 -21.95
C ALA A 14 32.75 -59.97 -21.21
N LEU A 15 32.74 -60.05 -19.89
CA LEU A 15 31.94 -59.20 -19.01
C LEU A 15 32.60 -57.80 -18.96
N LEU A 16 32.12 -56.85 -19.78
CA LEU A 16 32.46 -55.44 -19.65
C LEU A 16 31.82 -54.90 -18.37
N LEU A 17 32.61 -54.74 -17.34
CA LEU A 17 32.27 -53.97 -16.14
C LEU A 17 32.13 -52.47 -16.53
N VAL A 18 30.93 -52.02 -16.80
CA VAL A 18 30.60 -50.62 -16.87
C VAL A 18 30.54 -50.14 -15.44
N LEU A 19 31.60 -49.53 -14.97
CA LEU A 19 31.59 -48.72 -13.74
C LEU A 19 30.60 -47.57 -13.96
N PRO A 20 29.59 -47.43 -13.07
CA PRO A 20 28.77 -46.20 -13.09
C PRO A 20 29.69 -45.02 -12.72
N ALA A 21 30.00 -44.19 -13.71
CA ALA A 21 30.51 -42.85 -13.40
C ALA A 21 29.49 -42.18 -12.49
N SER A 22 29.77 -42.16 -11.20
CA SER A 22 29.08 -41.31 -10.24
C SER A 22 29.30 -39.88 -10.68
N VAL A 23 28.44 -39.38 -11.54
CA VAL A 23 28.28 -37.94 -11.74
C VAL A 23 27.78 -37.42 -10.42
N SER A 24 28.72 -37.09 -9.52
CA SER A 24 28.47 -36.21 -8.40
C SER A 24 28.16 -34.86 -9.01
N ALA A 25 26.96 -34.70 -9.51
CA ALA A 25 26.34 -33.40 -9.66
C ALA A 25 26.21 -32.84 -8.25
N LYS A 26 27.31 -32.30 -7.71
CA LYS A 26 27.22 -31.18 -6.83
C LYS A 26 26.57 -30.08 -7.68
N GLU A 27 25.25 -30.10 -7.71
CA GLU A 27 24.51 -28.84 -7.86
C GLU A 27 25.10 -27.94 -6.80
N ALA A 28 26.04 -27.09 -7.23
CA ALA A 28 26.33 -25.87 -6.53
C ALA A 28 25.02 -25.10 -6.60
N ALA A 29 24.14 -25.31 -5.63
CA ALA A 29 23.09 -24.39 -5.32
C ALA A 29 23.81 -23.06 -5.18
N GLN A 30 23.73 -22.25 -6.22
CA GLN A 30 24.23 -20.88 -6.22
C GLN A 30 23.45 -20.25 -5.07
N GLN A 31 24.12 -20.07 -3.93
CA GLN A 31 23.52 -19.52 -2.73
C GLN A 31 22.99 -18.15 -3.15
N GLN A 32 21.70 -18.10 -3.44
CA GLN A 32 21.07 -16.89 -3.96
C GLN A 32 21.24 -15.84 -2.88
N LYS A 33 22.01 -14.79 -3.19
CA LYS A 33 22.25 -13.68 -2.26
C LYS A 33 20.89 -13.15 -1.81
N LEU A 34 20.63 -13.24 -0.51
CA LEU A 34 19.41 -12.71 0.08
C LEU A 34 19.29 -11.21 -0.21
N ALA A 35 18.08 -10.75 -0.46
CA ALA A 35 17.77 -9.35 -0.64
C ALA A 35 17.99 -8.58 0.68
N ASN A 36 18.46 -7.35 0.59
CA ASN A 36 18.58 -6.45 1.74
C ASN A 36 17.27 -5.68 1.91
N VAL A 37 16.53 -5.97 2.98
CA VAL A 37 15.25 -5.34 3.29
C VAL A 37 15.36 -4.47 4.52
N VAL A 38 14.88 -3.23 4.42
CA VAL A 38 14.80 -2.29 5.54
C VAL A 38 13.37 -2.18 6.02
N ILE A 39 13.14 -2.38 7.32
CA ILE A 39 11.84 -2.18 7.95
C ILE A 39 11.83 -0.82 8.63
N LEU A 40 11.00 0.10 8.15
CA LEU A 40 10.72 1.39 8.76
C LEU A 40 9.52 1.26 9.71
N ALA A 41 9.73 1.45 11.00
CA ALA A 41 8.66 1.39 11.97
C ALA A 41 8.06 2.77 12.24
N THR A 42 6.73 2.88 12.11
CA THR A 42 5.98 4.12 12.40
C THR A 42 5.10 4.03 13.63
N GLY A 43 4.87 2.80 14.17
CA GLY A 43 4.01 2.56 15.33
C GLY A 43 2.78 1.71 14.98
N GLY A 44 1.62 2.12 15.47
CA GLY A 44 0.33 1.45 15.19
C GLY A 44 0.08 0.18 16.01
N THR A 45 -0.96 -0.58 15.61
CA THR A 45 -1.44 -1.79 16.29
C THR A 45 -0.44 -2.94 16.21
N ILE A 46 0.29 -3.07 15.13
CA ILE A 46 1.32 -4.11 14.96
C ILE A 46 2.41 -4.00 16.04
N ALA A 47 2.67 -2.79 16.51
CA ALA A 47 3.53 -2.47 17.63
C ALA A 47 2.73 -2.28 18.95
N GLY A 48 1.49 -2.75 19.01
CA GLY A 48 0.59 -2.59 20.14
C GLY A 48 0.69 -3.71 21.16
N ALA A 49 0.32 -3.39 22.41
CA ALA A 49 0.27 -4.34 23.50
C ALA A 49 -1.02 -4.16 24.33
N GLY A 50 -1.72 -5.25 24.55
CA GLY A 50 -2.86 -5.36 25.45
C GLY A 50 -2.50 -6.05 26.77
N ALA A 51 -3.30 -5.85 27.81
CA ALA A 51 -3.08 -6.41 29.14
C ALA A 51 -3.33 -7.93 29.21
N SER A 52 -4.09 -8.49 28.27
CA SER A 52 -4.48 -9.91 28.23
C SER A 52 -4.56 -10.40 26.80
N ALA A 53 -4.33 -11.68 26.60
CA ALA A 53 -4.47 -12.33 25.28
C ALA A 53 -5.90 -12.26 24.72
N ALA A 54 -6.93 -12.08 25.57
CA ALA A 54 -8.30 -11.87 25.15
C ALA A 54 -8.59 -10.42 24.66
N ASN A 55 -7.66 -9.47 24.88
CA ASN A 55 -7.81 -8.09 24.46
C ASN A 55 -7.43 -7.90 22.99
N SER A 56 -8.37 -8.13 22.06
CA SER A 56 -8.16 -7.91 20.63
C SER A 56 -8.45 -6.46 20.19
N ALA A 57 -9.22 -5.70 20.96
CA ALA A 57 -9.60 -4.32 20.67
C ALA A 57 -9.24 -3.31 21.78
N THR A 58 -8.97 -3.79 23.00
CA THR A 58 -8.54 -2.95 24.12
C THR A 58 -7.04 -3.10 24.33
N TYR A 59 -6.25 -2.20 23.75
CA TYR A 59 -4.79 -2.21 23.79
C TYR A 59 -4.22 -0.81 23.63
N GLN A 60 -2.92 -0.67 23.86
CA GLN A 60 -2.20 0.57 23.57
C GLN A 60 -1.36 0.37 22.31
N ALA A 61 -1.60 1.20 21.29
CA ALA A 61 -0.83 1.20 20.05
C ALA A 61 0.61 1.71 20.27
N ALA A 62 1.52 1.39 19.34
CA ALA A 62 2.87 1.95 19.27
C ALA A 62 3.72 1.74 20.55
N LYS A 63 3.59 0.61 21.24
CA LYS A 63 4.36 0.29 22.47
C LYS A 63 5.66 -0.48 22.24
N LEU A 64 5.73 -1.25 21.16
CA LEU A 64 6.89 -2.06 20.84
C LEU A 64 7.78 -1.35 19.83
N GLY A 65 9.10 -1.31 20.11
CA GLY A 65 10.09 -0.83 19.14
C GLY A 65 10.37 -1.88 18.06
N ILE A 66 11.00 -1.43 16.98
CA ILE A 66 11.27 -2.25 15.78
C ILE A 66 12.09 -3.50 16.10
N ASP A 67 13.08 -3.43 16.99
CA ASP A 67 13.91 -4.59 17.32
C ASP A 67 13.11 -5.74 17.94
N LYS A 68 12.08 -5.42 18.74
CA LYS A 68 11.17 -6.41 19.31
C LYS A 68 10.25 -7.02 18.27
N LEU A 69 9.82 -6.23 17.27
CA LEU A 69 9.02 -6.75 16.17
C LEU A 69 9.82 -7.73 15.32
N ILE A 70 11.06 -7.39 14.96
CA ILE A 70 11.96 -8.27 14.19
C ILE A 70 12.29 -9.53 14.99
N ALA A 71 12.64 -9.39 16.27
CA ALA A 71 12.93 -10.54 17.13
C ALA A 71 11.73 -11.48 17.34
N GLY A 72 10.50 -10.98 17.17
CA GLY A 72 9.28 -11.78 17.25
C GLY A 72 9.04 -12.67 16.03
N VAL A 73 9.79 -12.49 14.93
CA VAL A 73 9.65 -13.28 13.68
C VAL A 73 11.04 -13.68 13.20
N PRO A 74 11.70 -14.65 13.85
CA PRO A 74 13.07 -15.07 13.50
C PRO A 74 13.16 -15.62 12.05
N GLU A 75 12.07 -16.14 11.49
CA GLU A 75 11.97 -16.65 10.13
C GLU A 75 12.20 -15.57 9.05
N LEU A 76 12.20 -14.30 9.41
CA LEU A 76 12.57 -13.20 8.48
C LEU A 76 13.98 -13.38 7.91
N GLN A 77 14.90 -14.00 8.68
CA GLN A 77 16.28 -14.24 8.28
C GLN A 77 16.39 -15.24 7.11
N ASP A 78 15.39 -16.09 6.93
CA ASP A 78 15.32 -17.04 5.81
C ASP A 78 14.89 -16.35 4.50
N LEU A 79 14.23 -15.21 4.61
CA LEU A 79 13.71 -14.45 3.46
C LEU A 79 14.67 -13.37 2.97
N ALA A 80 15.31 -12.65 3.88
CA ALA A 80 16.11 -11.48 3.56
C ALA A 80 17.14 -11.13 4.65
N ASN A 81 18.15 -10.34 4.29
CA ASN A 81 18.97 -9.61 5.26
C ASN A 81 18.16 -8.42 5.77
N VAL A 82 17.55 -8.59 6.95
CA VAL A 82 16.63 -7.60 7.51
C VAL A 82 17.32 -6.71 8.51
N ARG A 83 17.10 -5.39 8.41
CA ARG A 83 17.42 -4.42 9.45
C ARG A 83 16.23 -3.50 9.72
N GLY A 84 16.10 -3.04 10.95
CA GLY A 84 15.03 -2.16 11.39
C GLY A 84 15.49 -0.72 11.62
N GLU A 85 14.56 0.22 11.44
CA GLU A 85 14.76 1.62 11.75
C GLU A 85 13.46 2.22 12.31
N GLN A 86 13.53 2.86 13.47
CA GLN A 86 12.36 3.56 14.05
C GLN A 86 12.31 4.98 13.50
N VAL A 87 11.36 5.24 12.60
CA VAL A 87 11.15 6.58 12.00
C VAL A 87 10.28 7.45 12.89
N MET A 88 9.21 6.87 13.41
CA MET A 88 8.27 7.47 14.36
C MET A 88 7.61 6.39 15.21
N GLN A 89 6.91 6.79 16.27
CA GLN A 89 6.20 5.85 17.15
C GLN A 89 4.88 6.46 17.57
N ILE A 90 3.94 6.53 16.61
CA ILE A 90 2.66 7.21 16.77
C ILE A 90 1.50 6.25 16.42
N ALA A 91 0.33 6.49 17.00
CA ALA A 91 -0.92 5.93 16.55
C ALA A 91 -1.33 6.62 15.24
N SER A 92 -1.75 5.84 14.24
CA SER A 92 -1.83 6.34 12.86
C SER A 92 -2.87 7.44 12.64
N GLU A 93 -3.92 7.51 13.46
CA GLU A 93 -4.90 8.61 13.43
C GLU A 93 -4.29 9.97 13.77
N SER A 94 -3.09 9.99 14.34
CA SER A 94 -2.34 11.20 14.72
C SER A 94 -1.23 11.58 13.73
N ILE A 95 -1.08 10.84 12.63
CA ILE A 95 -0.09 11.15 11.58
C ILE A 95 -0.49 12.42 10.84
N GLY A 96 0.40 13.41 10.84
CA GLY A 96 0.22 14.68 10.15
C GLY A 96 0.98 14.77 8.83
N ASN A 97 0.82 15.91 8.15
CA ASN A 97 1.50 16.18 6.88
C ASN A 97 3.03 16.15 7.01
N ASP A 98 3.58 16.66 8.11
CA ASP A 98 5.02 16.66 8.36
C ASP A 98 5.57 15.24 8.56
N ASP A 99 4.77 14.36 9.17
CA ASP A 99 5.12 12.95 9.36
C ASP A 99 5.15 12.21 8.01
N LEU A 100 4.17 12.48 7.12
CA LEU A 100 4.16 11.95 5.76
C LEU A 100 5.40 12.40 4.97
N LEU A 101 5.75 13.67 5.05
CA LEU A 101 6.94 14.21 4.40
C LEU A 101 8.23 13.60 4.96
N LYS A 102 8.33 13.47 6.28
CA LYS A 102 9.47 12.84 6.95
C LYS A 102 9.63 11.39 6.49
N LEU A 103 8.54 10.62 6.49
CA LEU A 103 8.55 9.22 6.06
C LEU A 103 8.92 9.10 4.58
N GLY A 104 8.30 9.88 3.69
CA GLY A 104 8.58 9.85 2.26
C GLY A 104 10.04 10.18 1.96
N LYS A 105 10.60 11.23 2.55
CA LYS A 105 12.02 11.57 2.38
C LYS A 105 12.93 10.43 2.81
N ARG A 106 12.61 9.75 3.94
CA ARG A 106 13.41 8.61 4.38
C ARG A 106 13.29 7.42 3.45
N VAL A 107 12.10 7.15 2.91
CA VAL A 107 11.88 6.11 1.90
C VAL A 107 12.70 6.41 0.64
N ALA A 108 12.69 7.66 0.14
CA ALA A 108 13.47 8.05 -1.02
C ALA A 108 14.99 7.87 -0.82
N GLU A 109 15.54 8.23 0.36
CA GLU A 109 16.94 7.99 0.70
C GLU A 109 17.30 6.50 0.62
N LEU A 110 16.46 5.62 1.17
CA LEU A 110 16.66 4.17 1.11
C LEU A 110 16.49 3.62 -0.31
N ALA A 111 15.55 4.17 -1.06
CA ALA A 111 15.33 3.79 -2.46
C ALA A 111 16.54 4.14 -3.35
N ASP A 112 17.24 5.23 -3.08
CA ASP A 112 18.47 5.61 -3.77
C ASP A 112 19.69 4.74 -3.38
N SER A 113 19.67 4.13 -2.20
CA SER A 113 20.80 3.32 -1.71
C SER A 113 20.95 2.03 -2.51
N LYS A 114 22.18 1.74 -2.96
CA LYS A 114 22.49 0.48 -3.65
C LYS A 114 22.45 -0.75 -2.73
N ASP A 115 22.50 -0.52 -1.43
CA ASP A 115 22.53 -1.58 -0.41
C ASP A 115 21.12 -1.96 0.07
N VAL A 116 20.07 -1.41 -0.53
CA VAL A 116 18.67 -1.71 -0.20
C VAL A 116 17.96 -2.24 -1.43
N ASP A 117 17.35 -3.41 -1.31
CA ASP A 117 16.59 -4.06 -2.39
C ASP A 117 15.08 -3.88 -2.24
N GLY A 118 14.59 -3.78 -1.00
CA GLY A 118 13.18 -3.58 -0.68
C GLY A 118 12.97 -2.84 0.64
N ILE A 119 11.80 -2.23 0.80
CA ILE A 119 11.43 -1.43 1.96
C ILE A 119 10.09 -1.93 2.49
N VAL A 120 10.01 -2.19 3.79
CA VAL A 120 8.77 -2.50 4.50
C VAL A 120 8.47 -1.36 5.47
N ILE A 121 7.21 -0.95 5.58
CA ILE A 121 6.78 0.10 6.50
C ILE A 121 5.71 -0.51 7.40
N THR A 122 6.02 -0.68 8.70
CA THR A 122 4.98 -1.08 9.67
C THR A 122 4.18 0.13 10.08
N HIS A 123 2.86 0.05 9.99
CA HIS A 123 1.97 1.19 10.11
C HIS A 123 0.70 0.84 10.91
N GLY A 124 0.09 1.83 11.54
CA GLY A 124 -1.24 1.70 12.12
C GLY A 124 -2.32 1.66 11.03
N THR A 125 -3.35 0.86 11.24
CA THR A 125 -4.33 0.55 10.20
C THR A 125 -5.30 1.69 9.87
N ASP A 126 -5.46 2.70 10.74
CA ASP A 126 -6.50 3.73 10.56
C ASP A 126 -6.22 4.66 9.38
N THR A 127 -4.94 5.01 9.14
CA THR A 127 -4.53 5.86 8.01
C THR A 127 -3.52 5.18 7.08
N LEU A 128 -3.39 3.85 7.17
CA LEU A 128 -2.48 3.07 6.34
C LEU A 128 -2.70 3.32 4.85
N GLU A 129 -3.94 3.35 4.41
CA GLU A 129 -4.30 3.58 3.00
C GLU A 129 -3.88 4.96 2.49
N GLU A 130 -3.93 5.98 3.36
CA GLU A 130 -3.50 7.35 3.03
C GLU A 130 -1.98 7.41 2.86
N THR A 131 -1.23 6.84 3.78
CA THR A 131 0.24 6.76 3.71
C THR A 131 0.70 5.94 2.51
N ALA A 132 0.08 4.78 2.25
CA ALA A 132 0.41 3.95 1.10
C ALA A 132 0.17 4.70 -0.22
N TYR A 133 -0.94 5.41 -0.33
CA TYR A 133 -1.23 6.19 -1.53
C TYR A 133 -0.31 7.40 -1.67
N PHE A 134 -0.01 8.12 -0.59
CA PHE A 134 0.97 9.21 -0.60
C PHE A 134 2.32 8.77 -1.18
N LEU A 135 2.89 7.70 -0.63
CA LEU A 135 4.16 7.15 -1.12
C LEU A 135 4.06 6.66 -2.58
N ASN A 136 2.93 6.06 -2.96
CA ASN A 136 2.67 5.63 -4.33
C ASN A 136 2.70 6.79 -5.34
N LEU A 137 2.32 7.99 -4.91
CA LEU A 137 2.34 9.20 -5.73
C LEU A 137 3.74 9.82 -5.83
N VAL A 138 4.52 9.83 -4.74
CA VAL A 138 5.70 10.70 -4.64
C VAL A 138 7.05 10.00 -4.70
N GLU A 139 7.09 8.66 -4.57
CA GLU A 139 8.35 7.91 -4.62
C GLU A 139 8.80 7.65 -6.06
N LYS A 140 10.10 7.84 -6.34
CA LYS A 140 10.68 7.68 -7.69
C LYS A 140 11.57 6.44 -7.77
N THR A 141 10.96 5.26 -7.56
CA THR A 141 11.70 3.99 -7.55
C THR A 141 10.89 2.85 -8.13
N ASP A 142 11.57 1.82 -8.64
CA ASP A 142 10.98 0.53 -8.97
C ASP A 142 11.14 -0.50 -7.84
N LYS A 143 11.91 -0.17 -6.77
CA LYS A 143 12.09 -1.06 -5.63
C LYS A 143 10.75 -1.32 -4.94
N PRO A 144 10.52 -2.55 -4.45
CA PRO A 144 9.33 -2.85 -3.67
C PRO A 144 9.25 -1.99 -2.40
N ILE A 145 8.13 -1.32 -2.22
CA ILE A 145 7.76 -0.60 -1.00
C ILE A 145 6.46 -1.22 -0.50
N ILE A 146 6.50 -1.84 0.68
CA ILE A 146 5.37 -2.59 1.23
C ILE A 146 4.93 -1.94 2.53
N VAL A 147 3.67 -1.51 2.60
CA VAL A 147 3.07 -1.04 3.85
C VAL A 147 2.30 -2.19 4.49
N VAL A 148 2.50 -2.39 5.78
CA VAL A 148 1.90 -3.51 6.53
C VAL A 148 1.44 -3.04 7.91
N GLY A 149 0.35 -3.63 8.37
CA GLY A 149 -0.18 -3.40 9.71
C GLY A 149 -0.71 -4.67 10.35
N SER A 150 -1.43 -4.52 11.45
CA SER A 150 -2.23 -5.60 12.02
C SER A 150 -3.53 -5.07 12.59
N MET A 151 -4.57 -5.88 12.60
CA MET A 151 -5.85 -5.57 13.22
C MET A 151 -5.91 -5.95 14.69
N ARG A 152 -5.01 -6.82 15.14
CA ARG A 152 -4.87 -7.25 16.53
C ARG A 152 -3.48 -6.92 17.06
N PRO A 153 -3.35 -6.51 18.33
CA PRO A 153 -2.04 -6.30 18.94
C PRO A 153 -1.28 -7.63 19.06
N GLY A 154 0.05 -7.58 19.05
CA GLY A 154 0.90 -8.77 19.12
C GLY A 154 0.68 -9.64 20.35
N THR A 155 0.10 -9.10 21.42
CA THR A 155 -0.26 -9.82 22.64
C THR A 155 -1.61 -10.55 22.56
N ALA A 156 -2.42 -10.29 21.54
CA ALA A 156 -3.76 -10.88 21.43
C ALA A 156 -3.71 -12.33 20.93
N MET A 157 -4.69 -13.13 21.36
CA MET A 157 -4.94 -14.45 20.83
C MET A 157 -5.23 -14.36 19.32
N SER A 158 -4.58 -15.18 18.51
CA SER A 158 -4.66 -15.13 17.03
C SER A 158 -4.28 -13.75 16.46
N ALA A 159 -3.22 -13.12 17.00
CA ALA A 159 -2.65 -11.90 16.45
C ALA A 159 -2.19 -12.14 15.00
N ASP A 160 -2.55 -11.20 14.11
CA ASP A 160 -2.25 -11.29 12.68
C ASP A 160 -0.90 -10.63 12.29
N GLY A 161 -0.30 -9.84 13.20
CA GLY A 161 0.83 -8.96 12.90
C GLY A 161 2.10 -9.70 12.47
N MET A 162 2.42 -10.85 13.10
CA MET A 162 3.65 -11.58 12.80
C MET A 162 3.63 -12.18 11.39
N LEU A 163 2.54 -12.82 11.00
CA LEU A 163 2.38 -13.35 9.65
C LEU A 163 2.30 -12.23 8.60
N ASN A 164 1.60 -11.15 8.90
CA ASN A 164 1.56 -9.99 8.02
C ASN A 164 2.95 -9.40 7.78
N LEU A 165 3.79 -9.29 8.84
CA LEU A 165 5.17 -8.81 8.71
C LEU A 165 6.04 -9.76 7.89
N TYR A 166 5.93 -11.07 8.15
CA TYR A 166 6.63 -12.10 7.38
C TYR A 166 6.29 -12.01 5.89
N ASN A 167 5.00 -11.94 5.57
CA ASN A 167 4.51 -11.81 4.20
C ASN A 167 4.99 -10.50 3.55
N ALA A 168 5.00 -9.39 4.29
CA ALA A 168 5.48 -8.11 3.78
C ALA A 168 6.98 -8.17 3.41
N VAL A 169 7.81 -8.81 4.23
CA VAL A 169 9.24 -8.99 3.92
C VAL A 169 9.42 -9.95 2.74
N ALA A 170 8.62 -11.01 2.63
CA ALA A 170 8.63 -11.91 1.48
C ALA A 170 8.34 -11.18 0.17
N VAL A 171 7.33 -10.29 0.17
CA VAL A 171 7.01 -9.47 -1.02
C VAL A 171 8.11 -8.44 -1.27
N ALA A 172 8.66 -7.78 -0.24
CA ALA A 172 9.72 -6.79 -0.39
C ALA A 172 11.04 -7.38 -0.92
N SER A 173 11.31 -8.66 -0.66
CA SER A 173 12.48 -9.38 -1.16
C SER A 173 12.29 -9.94 -2.58
N SER A 174 11.04 -9.97 -3.07
CA SER A 174 10.70 -10.55 -4.36
C SER A 174 11.03 -9.62 -5.54
N LYS A 175 11.73 -10.15 -6.54
CA LYS A 175 11.95 -9.44 -7.81
C LYS A 175 10.64 -9.18 -8.56
N ASP A 176 9.65 -10.03 -8.38
CA ASP A 176 8.35 -9.90 -9.05
C ASP A 176 7.53 -8.72 -8.51
N ALA A 177 7.86 -8.19 -7.33
CA ALA A 177 7.21 -7.00 -6.78
C ALA A 177 7.76 -5.68 -7.33
N ARG A 178 8.90 -5.70 -8.04
CA ARG A 178 9.50 -4.48 -8.60
C ARG A 178 8.59 -3.81 -9.62
N GLY A 179 8.57 -2.50 -9.59
CA GLY A 179 7.82 -1.68 -10.56
C GLY A 179 6.30 -1.78 -10.46
N LYS A 180 5.77 -2.31 -9.34
CA LYS A 180 4.32 -2.44 -9.10
C LYS A 180 3.74 -1.35 -8.17
N GLY A 181 4.48 -0.25 -8.00
CA GLY A 181 4.05 0.81 -7.08
C GLY A 181 4.25 0.44 -5.62
N VAL A 182 3.64 1.21 -4.74
CA VAL A 182 3.57 0.89 -3.32
C VAL A 182 2.48 -0.16 -3.11
N LEU A 183 2.82 -1.21 -2.38
CA LEU A 183 1.93 -2.33 -2.11
C LEU A 183 1.52 -2.35 -0.63
N VAL A 184 0.37 -2.92 -0.35
CA VAL A 184 -0.09 -3.20 1.00
C VAL A 184 -0.25 -4.71 1.14
N THR A 185 0.38 -5.29 2.15
CA THR A 185 0.28 -6.74 2.41
C THR A 185 -0.34 -6.97 3.77
N MET A 186 -1.54 -7.51 3.77
CA MET A 186 -2.27 -7.92 4.97
C MET A 186 -3.18 -9.09 4.64
N ASN A 187 -3.33 -10.00 5.61
CA ASN A 187 -4.23 -11.15 5.51
C ASN A 187 -4.00 -11.97 4.22
N ASP A 188 -2.70 -12.25 3.94
CA ASP A 188 -2.19 -13.02 2.79
C ASP A 188 -2.44 -12.37 1.41
N GLU A 189 -3.09 -11.21 1.33
CA GLU A 189 -3.33 -10.50 0.08
C GLU A 189 -2.26 -9.43 -0.18
N ILE A 190 -1.95 -9.24 -1.47
CA ILE A 190 -1.12 -8.15 -1.98
C ILE A 190 -2.04 -7.16 -2.68
N GLN A 191 -2.20 -5.99 -2.10
CA GLN A 191 -3.07 -4.94 -2.58
C GLN A 191 -2.27 -3.78 -3.17
N SER A 192 -2.87 -3.05 -4.13
CA SER A 192 -2.33 -1.76 -4.58
C SER A 192 -2.52 -0.70 -3.49
N GLY A 193 -1.46 0.05 -3.17
CA GLY A 193 -1.55 1.17 -2.23
C GLY A 193 -2.52 2.27 -2.70
N ARG A 194 -2.78 2.36 -4.02
CA ARG A 194 -3.80 3.25 -4.57
C ARG A 194 -5.22 2.75 -4.28
N ASP A 195 -5.47 1.44 -4.45
CA ASP A 195 -6.84 0.95 -4.53
C ASP A 195 -7.37 0.37 -3.22
N VAL A 196 -6.45 -0.03 -2.32
CA VAL A 196 -6.82 -0.61 -1.02
C VAL A 196 -7.48 0.42 -0.11
N SER A 197 -8.49 0.01 0.65
CA SER A 197 -9.06 0.81 1.73
C SER A 197 -9.48 -0.05 2.91
N LYS A 198 -9.50 0.56 4.10
CA LYS A 198 -10.00 -0.08 5.33
C LYS A 198 -11.52 -0.13 5.28
N ALA A 199 -12.06 -1.24 4.78
CA ALA A 199 -13.48 -1.44 4.59
C ALA A 199 -14.22 -1.92 5.85
N VAL A 200 -13.50 -2.51 6.81
CA VAL A 200 -14.04 -3.03 8.07
C VAL A 200 -13.14 -2.62 9.23
N ASN A 201 -13.74 -2.26 10.38
CA ASN A 201 -13.00 -1.68 11.50
C ASN A 201 -12.38 -2.67 12.50
N ILE A 202 -12.87 -3.90 12.63
CA ILE A 202 -12.43 -4.84 13.70
C ILE A 202 -11.89 -6.17 13.16
N LYS A 203 -12.40 -6.67 12.04
CA LYS A 203 -11.98 -7.97 11.48
C LYS A 203 -10.54 -7.91 10.97
N THR A 204 -9.84 -9.06 10.96
CA THR A 204 -8.51 -9.18 10.35
C THR A 204 -8.56 -8.92 8.84
N GLU A 205 -9.63 -9.37 8.17
CA GLU A 205 -9.93 -9.04 6.75
C GLU A 205 -10.48 -7.62 6.59
N ALA A 206 -9.77 -6.63 7.10
CA ALA A 206 -10.25 -5.25 7.13
C ALA A 206 -10.00 -4.49 5.83
N PHE A 207 -8.93 -4.84 5.11
CA PHE A 207 -8.49 -4.12 3.92
C PHE A 207 -8.98 -4.80 2.65
N LYS A 208 -9.61 -4.02 1.78
CA LYS A 208 -10.15 -4.50 0.50
C LYS A 208 -9.98 -3.44 -0.59
N SER A 209 -9.81 -3.90 -1.83
CA SER A 209 -9.92 -3.05 -3.02
C SER A 209 -11.21 -3.37 -3.76
N GLN A 210 -11.93 -2.35 -4.19
CA GLN A 210 -13.09 -2.53 -5.07
C GLN A 210 -12.72 -3.21 -6.41
N TRP A 211 -11.44 -3.12 -6.80
CA TRP A 211 -10.91 -3.72 -8.02
C TRP A 211 -10.25 -5.08 -7.77
N GLY A 212 -10.22 -5.55 -6.51
CA GLY A 212 -9.60 -6.79 -6.06
C GLY A 212 -8.09 -6.68 -5.85
N PRO A 213 -7.48 -7.68 -5.17
CA PRO A 213 -6.06 -7.73 -4.91
C PRO A 213 -5.24 -7.90 -6.19
N LEU A 214 -3.97 -7.47 -6.15
CA LEU A 214 -3.01 -7.71 -7.23
C LEU A 214 -2.46 -9.13 -7.20
N GLY A 215 -2.43 -9.75 -6.04
CA GLY A 215 -1.90 -11.07 -5.81
C GLY A 215 -2.07 -11.55 -4.39
N MET A 216 -1.35 -12.60 -4.04
CA MET A 216 -1.34 -13.18 -2.70
C MET A 216 0.05 -13.68 -2.32
N VAL A 217 0.24 -13.93 -1.02
CA VAL A 217 1.44 -14.55 -0.48
C VAL A 217 1.06 -15.90 0.10
N VAL A 218 1.82 -16.93 -0.24
CA VAL A 218 1.65 -18.28 0.33
C VAL A 218 3.02 -18.81 0.69
N GLU A 219 3.24 -19.17 1.95
CA GLU A 219 4.51 -19.73 2.45
C GLU A 219 5.74 -18.91 2.02
N GLY A 220 5.65 -17.58 2.17
CA GLY A 220 6.75 -16.66 1.84
C GLY A 220 6.99 -16.46 0.34
N LYS A 221 6.10 -16.91 -0.53
CA LYS A 221 6.16 -16.69 -1.99
C LYS A 221 5.04 -15.78 -2.45
N SER A 222 5.41 -14.75 -3.20
CA SER A 222 4.45 -13.81 -3.80
C SER A 222 3.98 -14.32 -5.17
N TYR A 223 2.66 -14.23 -5.39
CA TYR A 223 2.00 -14.58 -6.64
C TYR A 223 1.20 -13.38 -7.12
N PHE A 224 1.56 -12.83 -8.27
CA PHE A 224 0.86 -11.69 -8.88
C PHE A 224 -0.02 -12.14 -10.03
N PHE A 225 -1.28 -11.71 -10.03
CA PHE A 225 -2.26 -12.02 -11.07
C PHE A 225 -2.71 -10.79 -11.84
N ARG A 226 -2.42 -9.58 -11.29
CA ARG A 226 -2.84 -8.30 -11.85
C ARG A 226 -1.74 -7.25 -11.67
N LEU A 227 -1.81 -6.19 -12.46
CA LEU A 227 -0.90 -5.04 -12.39
C LEU A 227 -1.69 -3.76 -12.07
N PRO A 228 -1.11 -2.78 -11.39
CA PRO A 228 -1.69 -1.46 -11.25
C PRO A 228 -1.86 -0.79 -12.62
N ALA A 229 -3.04 -0.21 -12.88
CA ALA A 229 -3.34 0.43 -14.15
C ALA A 229 -3.06 1.94 -14.16
N LYS A 230 -3.08 2.58 -12.99
CA LYS A 230 -2.90 4.02 -12.83
C LYS A 230 -1.43 4.41 -12.67
N ARG A 231 -1.11 5.67 -12.91
CA ARG A 231 0.27 6.18 -12.74
C ARG A 231 0.72 6.08 -11.28
N HIS A 232 1.96 5.69 -11.09
CA HIS A 232 2.56 5.55 -9.76
C HIS A 232 4.10 5.62 -9.83
N THR A 233 4.75 5.79 -8.71
CA THR A 233 6.20 5.72 -8.50
C THR A 233 7.00 6.31 -9.68
N LEU A 234 7.77 5.51 -10.43
CA LEU A 234 8.59 6.01 -11.55
C LEU A 234 7.79 6.79 -12.61
N ASN A 235 6.55 6.38 -12.86
CA ASN A 235 5.69 7.00 -13.86
C ASN A 235 4.91 8.19 -13.30
N SER A 236 5.02 8.47 -12.00
CA SER A 236 4.42 9.66 -11.39
C SER A 236 5.12 10.94 -11.86
N GLU A 237 4.37 12.01 -11.93
CA GLU A 237 4.94 13.34 -12.15
C GLU A 237 5.36 14.06 -10.85
N PHE A 238 5.05 13.46 -9.70
CA PHE A 238 5.42 13.98 -8.39
C PHE A 238 6.71 13.34 -7.88
N ASP A 239 7.48 14.11 -7.11
CA ASP A 239 8.74 13.64 -6.52
C ASP A 239 8.87 14.22 -5.10
N ILE A 240 8.96 13.36 -4.08
CA ILE A 240 9.09 13.77 -2.69
C ILE A 240 10.26 14.73 -2.45
N LYS A 241 11.33 14.58 -3.22
CA LYS A 241 12.54 15.41 -3.09
C LYS A 241 12.28 16.88 -3.43
N THR A 242 11.21 17.18 -4.17
CA THR A 242 10.82 18.53 -4.56
C THR A 242 9.73 19.12 -3.68
N ILE A 243 9.13 18.32 -2.79
CA ILE A 243 8.02 18.76 -1.95
C ILE A 243 8.56 19.19 -0.58
N SER A 244 8.43 20.48 -0.27
CA SER A 244 8.83 21.06 1.02
C SER A 244 7.70 21.10 2.03
N SER A 245 6.47 21.30 1.57
CA SER A 245 5.26 21.35 2.41
C SER A 245 4.04 20.89 1.62
N LEU A 246 3.02 20.43 2.32
CA LEU A 246 1.73 20.05 1.73
C LEU A 246 0.68 21.10 2.09
N PRO A 247 -0.15 21.56 1.14
CA PRO A 247 -1.22 22.52 1.40
C PRO A 247 -2.30 21.89 2.28
N ALA A 248 -3.03 22.71 3.03
CA ALA A 248 -4.18 22.28 3.79
C ALA A 248 -5.32 21.85 2.85
N VAL A 249 -5.75 20.61 2.96
CA VAL A 249 -6.91 20.04 2.25
C VAL A 249 -7.74 19.27 3.26
N ASP A 250 -9.02 19.62 3.37
CA ASP A 250 -9.92 19.06 4.37
C ASP A 250 -11.10 18.34 3.72
N ILE A 251 -11.80 17.53 4.52
CA ILE A 251 -12.95 16.74 4.06
C ILE A 251 -14.20 17.24 4.76
N ALA A 252 -15.24 17.54 3.98
CA ALA A 252 -16.58 17.87 4.49
C ALA A 252 -17.59 16.80 4.03
N TYR A 253 -18.33 16.24 4.99
CA TYR A 253 -19.33 15.21 4.71
C TYR A 253 -20.65 15.82 4.23
N GLY A 254 -21.21 15.25 3.15
CA GLY A 254 -22.57 15.46 2.71
C GLY A 254 -23.50 14.45 3.38
N TYR A 255 -24.65 14.91 3.87
CA TYR A 255 -25.68 14.09 4.52
C TYR A 255 -27.05 14.79 4.41
N GLY A 256 -28.12 14.10 4.81
CA GLY A 256 -29.46 14.71 4.85
C GLY A 256 -29.48 15.92 5.78
N ASN A 257 -30.01 17.05 5.28
CA ASN A 257 -30.04 18.33 6.03
C ASN A 257 -28.66 18.98 6.30
N VAL A 258 -27.65 18.67 5.48
CA VAL A 258 -26.34 19.33 5.56
C VAL A 258 -26.46 20.85 5.39
N THR A 259 -25.64 21.60 6.14
CA THR A 259 -25.50 23.06 6.02
C THR A 259 -24.10 23.42 5.52
N ASP A 260 -23.91 24.69 5.16
CA ASP A 260 -22.64 25.23 4.68
C ASP A 260 -21.62 25.52 5.81
N THR A 261 -22.00 25.37 7.05
CA THR A 261 -21.19 25.73 8.23
C THR A 261 -19.82 25.08 8.20
N ALA A 262 -19.74 23.76 7.97
CA ALA A 262 -18.47 23.05 7.93
C ALA A 262 -17.56 23.55 6.80
N TYR A 263 -18.10 23.76 5.61
CA TYR A 263 -17.35 24.26 4.45
C TYR A 263 -16.75 25.64 4.70
N LYS A 264 -17.54 26.55 5.23
CA LYS A 264 -17.09 27.91 5.57
C LYS A 264 -16.02 27.88 6.66
N ALA A 265 -16.20 27.06 7.69
CA ALA A 265 -15.23 26.92 8.77
C ALA A 265 -13.89 26.37 8.28
N LEU A 266 -13.91 25.35 7.42
CA LEU A 266 -12.67 24.79 6.83
C LEU A 266 -11.92 25.80 5.99
N ALA A 267 -12.63 26.55 5.14
CA ALA A 267 -12.05 27.62 4.35
C ALA A 267 -11.46 28.75 5.23
N GLN A 268 -12.17 29.16 6.28
CA GLN A 268 -11.68 30.13 7.27
C GLN A 268 -10.45 29.60 8.02
N GLY A 269 -10.38 28.27 8.24
CA GLY A 269 -9.20 27.59 8.79
C GLY A 269 -8.01 27.51 7.84
N GLY A 270 -8.15 27.97 6.59
CA GLY A 270 -7.07 28.07 5.61
C GLY A 270 -7.01 26.93 4.61
N ALA A 271 -8.04 26.07 4.53
CA ALA A 271 -8.12 25.02 3.53
C ALA A 271 -8.00 25.58 2.11
N LYS A 272 -7.07 25.04 1.33
CA LYS A 272 -6.88 25.37 -0.09
C LYS A 272 -7.76 24.56 -1.01
N ALA A 273 -8.20 23.39 -0.54
CA ALA A 273 -9.20 22.58 -1.19
C ALA A 273 -10.10 21.92 -0.13
N ILE A 274 -11.33 21.65 -0.51
CA ILE A 274 -12.31 20.91 0.27
C ILE A 274 -12.77 19.70 -0.55
N ILE A 275 -12.56 18.51 -0.01
CA ILE A 275 -13.13 17.30 -0.54
C ILE A 275 -14.56 17.19 -0.04
N HIS A 276 -15.52 17.33 -0.93
CA HIS A 276 -16.91 17.06 -0.64
C HIS A 276 -17.14 15.54 -0.66
N ALA A 277 -17.21 14.92 0.51
CA ALA A 277 -17.58 13.53 0.66
C ALA A 277 -19.09 13.38 0.51
N GLY A 278 -19.58 13.40 -0.73
CA GLY A 278 -21.00 13.43 -1.05
C GLY A 278 -21.68 12.08 -0.89
N THR A 279 -23.00 12.10 -0.92
CA THR A 279 -23.84 10.90 -1.02
C THR A 279 -23.87 10.38 -2.46
N GLY A 280 -24.22 9.10 -2.67
CA GLY A 280 -24.40 8.52 -4.01
C GLY A 280 -23.23 8.85 -4.96
N ASN A 281 -23.50 9.45 -6.09
CA ASN A 281 -22.51 9.90 -7.10
C ASN A 281 -21.76 11.19 -6.70
N GLY A 282 -21.44 11.38 -5.41
CA GLY A 282 -20.86 12.61 -4.90
C GLY A 282 -21.83 13.80 -4.95
N SER A 283 -23.11 13.53 -4.76
CA SER A 283 -24.18 14.54 -4.85
C SER A 283 -24.01 15.64 -3.85
N VAL A 284 -24.26 16.89 -4.28
CA VAL A 284 -24.16 18.10 -3.46
C VAL A 284 -25.57 18.63 -3.21
N SER A 285 -25.95 18.80 -1.95
CA SER A 285 -27.23 19.40 -1.57
C SER A 285 -27.35 20.81 -2.13
N SER A 286 -28.52 21.15 -2.72
CA SER A 286 -28.81 22.49 -3.21
C SER A 286 -28.64 23.60 -2.16
N ARG A 287 -28.72 23.25 -0.88
CA ARG A 287 -28.51 24.18 0.26
C ARG A 287 -27.07 24.67 0.37
N VAL A 288 -26.08 23.83 -0.03
CA VAL A 288 -24.66 24.17 0.11
C VAL A 288 -24.04 24.62 -1.21
N VAL A 289 -24.67 24.38 -2.36
CA VAL A 289 -24.16 24.80 -3.68
C VAL A 289 -23.77 26.28 -3.73
N PRO A 290 -24.57 27.25 -3.24
CA PRO A 290 -24.18 28.66 -3.29
C PRO A 290 -22.89 28.96 -2.51
N ALA A 291 -22.74 28.36 -1.34
CA ALA A 291 -21.52 28.53 -0.53
C ALA A 291 -20.30 27.92 -1.19
N LEU A 292 -20.41 26.74 -1.83
CA LEU A 292 -19.31 26.12 -2.56
C LEU A 292 -18.91 26.94 -3.79
N GLN A 293 -19.87 27.56 -4.48
CA GLN A 293 -19.60 28.47 -5.59
C GLN A 293 -18.88 29.73 -5.14
N GLU A 294 -19.22 30.28 -3.97
CA GLU A 294 -18.53 31.42 -3.37
C GLU A 294 -17.09 31.05 -2.99
N LEU A 295 -16.92 29.95 -2.24
CA LEU A 295 -15.58 29.46 -1.87
C LEU A 295 -14.70 29.20 -3.09
N ARG A 296 -15.29 28.68 -4.19
CA ARG A 296 -14.54 28.47 -5.43
C ARG A 296 -14.06 29.79 -6.04
N LYS A 297 -14.87 30.83 -6.00
CA LYS A 297 -14.47 32.21 -6.45
C LYS A 297 -13.35 32.78 -5.59
N ASP A 298 -13.33 32.43 -4.29
CA ASP A 298 -12.30 32.84 -3.34
C ASP A 298 -11.01 31.99 -3.47
N GLY A 299 -10.93 31.10 -4.48
CA GLY A 299 -9.74 30.31 -4.80
C GLY A 299 -9.67 28.95 -4.13
N VAL A 300 -10.66 28.56 -3.30
CA VAL A 300 -10.70 27.23 -2.70
C VAL A 300 -11.13 26.21 -3.75
N GLN A 301 -10.37 25.15 -3.95
CA GLN A 301 -10.74 24.06 -4.85
C GLN A 301 -11.86 23.22 -4.22
N ILE A 302 -12.88 22.90 -5.00
CA ILE A 302 -13.96 22.00 -4.60
C ILE A 302 -13.81 20.72 -5.38
N ILE A 303 -13.63 19.61 -4.66
CA ILE A 303 -13.38 18.29 -5.24
C ILE A 303 -14.47 17.33 -4.75
N ARG A 304 -15.33 16.90 -5.66
CA ARG A 304 -16.40 15.96 -5.33
C ARG A 304 -15.89 14.53 -5.30
N SER A 305 -16.06 13.87 -4.17
CA SER A 305 -15.88 12.45 -3.94
C SER A 305 -17.16 11.84 -3.38
N SER A 306 -17.21 10.56 -3.16
CA SER A 306 -18.34 9.89 -2.52
C SER A 306 -17.89 9.17 -1.24
N HIS A 307 -18.71 9.24 -0.18
CA HIS A 307 -18.52 8.43 1.01
C HIS A 307 -19.21 7.05 0.92
N VAL A 308 -19.75 6.68 -0.23
CA VAL A 308 -20.20 5.32 -0.50
C VAL A 308 -18.98 4.41 -0.57
N ASN A 309 -18.90 3.47 0.36
CA ASN A 309 -17.65 2.80 0.72
C ASN A 309 -17.17 1.73 -0.24
N GLN A 310 -18.02 1.24 -1.16
CA GLN A 310 -17.65 0.08 -1.97
C GLN A 310 -18.12 0.21 -3.39
N GLY A 311 -17.18 0.48 -4.27
CA GLY A 311 -17.37 0.40 -5.70
C GLY A 311 -17.86 1.67 -6.37
N GLY A 312 -17.66 1.73 -7.65
CA GLY A 312 -18.10 2.83 -8.49
C GLY A 312 -17.09 3.99 -8.55
N PHE A 313 -17.57 5.07 -9.15
CA PHE A 313 -16.80 6.30 -9.31
C PHE A 313 -17.76 7.48 -9.43
N VAL A 314 -17.29 8.66 -9.10
CA VAL A 314 -18.04 9.91 -9.26
C VAL A 314 -17.99 10.33 -10.73
N LEU A 315 -19.15 10.35 -11.36
CA LEU A 315 -19.31 10.74 -12.75
C LEU A 315 -19.37 12.28 -12.87
N ARG A 316 -18.48 12.84 -13.70
CA ARG A 316 -18.40 14.27 -13.95
C ARG A 316 -19.60 14.75 -14.76
N ASN A 317 -20.13 15.90 -14.43
CA ASN A 317 -21.27 16.56 -15.10
C ASN A 317 -22.58 15.74 -15.14
N ALA A 318 -22.74 14.71 -14.28
CA ALA A 318 -23.96 13.90 -14.27
C ALA A 318 -25.09 14.56 -13.47
N GLU A 319 -24.89 14.73 -12.17
CA GLU A 319 -25.88 15.33 -11.26
C GLU A 319 -25.57 16.79 -10.93
N GLN A 320 -24.31 17.17 -11.07
CA GLN A 320 -23.81 18.50 -10.82
C GLN A 320 -23.15 19.05 -12.09
N PRO A 321 -23.37 20.34 -12.42
CA PRO A 321 -22.71 20.95 -13.57
C PRO A 321 -21.26 21.34 -13.19
N ASP A 322 -20.37 20.33 -13.05
CA ASP A 322 -19.01 20.50 -12.56
C ASP A 322 -18.22 21.53 -13.39
N ASP A 323 -18.32 21.46 -14.73
CA ASP A 323 -17.64 22.39 -15.61
C ASP A 323 -18.12 23.85 -15.39
N LYS A 324 -19.42 24.04 -15.20
CA LYS A 324 -20.00 25.38 -14.95
C LYS A 324 -19.58 25.92 -13.58
N ASN A 325 -19.46 25.04 -12.59
CA ASN A 325 -19.09 25.41 -11.22
C ASN A 325 -17.57 25.48 -11.02
N ASP A 326 -16.79 25.06 -12.02
CA ASP A 326 -15.34 24.92 -11.93
C ASP A 326 -14.92 23.99 -10.79
N TRP A 327 -15.63 22.85 -10.64
CA TRP A 327 -15.37 21.82 -9.66
C TRP A 327 -14.62 20.63 -10.27
N VAL A 328 -13.86 19.93 -9.45
CA VAL A 328 -13.14 18.71 -9.80
C VAL A 328 -13.90 17.49 -9.27
N VAL A 329 -13.82 16.36 -9.93
CA VAL A 329 -14.32 15.09 -9.42
C VAL A 329 -13.17 14.14 -9.12
N ALA A 330 -13.28 13.42 -8.01
CA ALA A 330 -12.24 12.52 -7.52
C ALA A 330 -12.22 11.16 -8.24
N HIS A 331 -13.12 10.95 -9.20
CA HIS A 331 -13.28 9.69 -9.90
C HIS A 331 -13.57 8.55 -8.93
N ASP A 332 -12.74 7.50 -8.89
CA ASP A 332 -12.91 6.31 -8.03
C ASP A 332 -12.17 6.40 -6.68
N LEU A 333 -11.56 7.54 -6.38
CA LEU A 333 -10.91 7.74 -5.09
C LEU A 333 -11.94 8.05 -3.99
N ASN A 334 -11.81 7.36 -2.86
CA ASN A 334 -12.52 7.73 -1.65
C ASN A 334 -12.09 9.12 -1.13
N PRO A 335 -12.83 9.75 -0.22
CA PRO A 335 -12.51 11.09 0.26
C PRO A 335 -11.09 11.24 0.84
N GLN A 336 -10.60 10.24 1.57
CA GLN A 336 -9.28 10.25 2.19
C GLN A 336 -8.18 10.28 1.13
N LYS A 337 -8.25 9.43 0.13
CA LYS A 337 -7.27 9.39 -0.96
C LYS A 337 -7.42 10.58 -1.91
N ALA A 338 -8.65 11.04 -2.16
CA ALA A 338 -8.86 12.28 -2.89
C ALA A 338 -8.16 13.46 -2.20
N ARG A 339 -8.19 13.52 -0.85
CA ARG A 339 -7.46 14.49 -0.05
C ARG A 339 -5.95 14.37 -0.28
N ILE A 340 -5.40 13.16 -0.21
CA ILE A 340 -3.97 12.91 -0.45
C ILE A 340 -3.55 13.36 -1.85
N LEU A 341 -4.29 12.97 -2.89
CA LEU A 341 -3.97 13.39 -4.26
C LEU A 341 -4.06 14.90 -4.43
N ALA A 342 -5.09 15.54 -3.87
CA ALA A 342 -5.23 16.99 -3.92
C ALA A 342 -4.05 17.71 -3.26
N MET A 343 -3.62 17.28 -2.06
CA MET A 343 -2.45 17.86 -1.38
C MET A 343 -1.20 17.77 -2.25
N VAL A 344 -0.93 16.60 -2.84
CA VAL A 344 0.25 16.38 -3.69
C VAL A 344 0.14 17.15 -5.00
N ALA A 345 -1.00 17.11 -5.68
CA ALA A 345 -1.22 17.81 -6.96
C ALA A 345 -1.11 19.33 -6.80
N MET A 346 -1.63 19.87 -5.71
CA MET A 346 -1.61 21.31 -5.44
C MET A 346 -0.22 21.84 -5.04
N THR A 347 0.78 21.00 -4.88
CA THR A 347 2.19 21.44 -4.83
C THR A 347 2.68 21.92 -6.21
N LYS A 348 1.99 21.55 -7.30
CA LYS A 348 2.36 21.89 -8.67
C LYS A 348 1.38 22.83 -9.36
N THR A 349 0.09 22.68 -9.12
CA THR A 349 -0.94 23.43 -9.85
C THR A 349 -2.14 23.75 -8.97
N GLN A 350 -2.79 24.86 -9.27
CA GLN A 350 -4.10 25.23 -8.73
C GLN A 350 -5.16 25.37 -9.86
N ASP A 351 -4.79 25.03 -11.10
CA ASP A 351 -5.72 25.01 -12.22
C ASP A 351 -6.65 23.79 -12.11
N SER A 352 -7.94 24.02 -12.09
CA SER A 352 -8.95 22.97 -11.91
C SER A 352 -8.98 21.94 -13.04
N LYS A 353 -8.66 22.37 -14.28
CA LYS A 353 -8.60 21.46 -15.43
C LYS A 353 -7.39 20.53 -15.33
N GLU A 354 -6.26 21.08 -14.90
CA GLU A 354 -5.06 20.29 -14.68
C GLU A 354 -5.23 19.36 -13.48
N LEU A 355 -5.84 19.83 -12.39
CA LEU A 355 -6.24 18.96 -11.27
C LEU A 355 -7.16 17.83 -11.75
N GLN A 356 -8.15 18.13 -12.60
CA GLN A 356 -9.03 17.09 -13.15
C GLN A 356 -8.27 16.06 -13.99
N ARG A 357 -7.30 16.47 -14.82
CA ARG A 357 -6.42 15.54 -15.55
C ARG A 357 -5.69 14.62 -14.57
N ILE A 358 -5.10 15.20 -13.52
CA ILE A 358 -4.38 14.44 -12.49
C ILE A 358 -5.32 13.42 -11.83
N PHE A 359 -6.53 13.80 -11.45
CA PHE A 359 -7.50 12.87 -10.86
C PHE A 359 -7.95 11.73 -11.81
N TRP A 360 -7.84 11.92 -13.13
CA TRP A 360 -8.08 10.85 -14.12
C TRP A 360 -6.90 9.89 -14.25
N GLU A 361 -5.68 10.37 -14.11
CA GLU A 361 -4.47 9.60 -14.39
C GLU A 361 -3.96 8.81 -13.17
N TYR A 362 -4.25 9.32 -11.99
CA TYR A 362 -3.77 8.76 -10.72
C TYR A 362 -4.88 8.08 -9.85
#